data_87d2401bbda10d38844a3e24d1c23224
#
_entry.id   87d2401bbda10d38844a3e24d1c23224
#
_cell.length_a   1.000
_cell.length_b   1.000
_cell.length_c   1.000
_cell.angle_alpha   90.00
_cell.angle_beta   90.00
_cell.angle_gamma   90.00
#
_symmetry.space_group_name_H-M   'P 1'
#
loop_
_entity.id
_entity.type
_entity.pdbx_description
1 polymer ?
#
loop_
_entity_poly.entity_id
_entity_poly.type
_entity_poly.pdbx_seq_one_letter_code
_entity_poly.pdbx_strand_id
1 'polypeptide(L)'
;TVIPEIDLPGHMLAALTAYPELGCTGGPYEVWGDWGISDDVLCVGKESTMKFLEDVLAEVCELFPSEYVHIGGDECPKVRWEKCPHCQAKIKELGLKDDDHFSAEHYLQCYVTSRMEEFLASKGKKLIGWDEILEGEVAPNATVMSWRGVAGGLQAVRMGHDAIMTPNTFFYLDYYQSLDKENEPLA
;
A
#
# COMPACT_ATOMS: atom_id res chain seq x y z
N THR A 1 -17.86 4.62 13.56
CA THR A 1 -16.38 4.56 13.78
C THR A 1 -15.71 5.07 12.54
N VAL A 2 -14.67 5.88 12.70
CA VAL A 2 -13.79 6.32 11.61
C VAL A 2 -12.60 5.38 11.59
N ILE A 3 -12.35 4.76 10.44
CA ILE A 3 -11.15 3.95 10.18
C ILE A 3 -10.17 4.86 9.44
N PRO A 4 -8.99 5.16 10.01
CA PRO A 4 -7.99 5.96 9.32
C PRO A 4 -7.30 5.14 8.24
N GLU A 5 -6.90 5.80 7.15
CA GLU A 5 -6.04 5.23 6.13
C GLU A 5 -4.76 6.05 5.98
N ILE A 6 -3.64 5.37 5.99
CA ILE A 6 -2.31 5.88 5.63
C ILE A 6 -1.79 4.98 4.54
N ASP A 7 -1.92 5.42 3.31
CA ASP A 7 -1.51 4.62 2.16
C ASP A 7 0.02 4.49 2.08
N LEU A 8 0.48 3.26 1.91
CA LEU A 8 1.91 2.91 1.83
C LEU A 8 2.09 1.57 1.07
N PRO A 9 3.25 1.33 0.45
CA PRO A 9 4.39 2.23 0.23
C PRO A 9 4.28 3.07 -1.04
N GLY A 10 3.21 2.89 -1.84
CA GLY A 10 2.80 3.73 -2.96
C GLY A 10 2.08 4.99 -2.51
N HIS A 11 1.67 5.83 -3.45
CA HIS A 11 0.90 7.07 -3.21
C HIS A 11 1.49 8.03 -2.16
N MET A 12 2.81 7.96 -1.95
CA MET A 12 3.53 8.68 -0.90
C MET A 12 4.34 9.89 -1.42
N LEU A 13 4.03 10.38 -2.63
CA LEU A 13 4.84 11.45 -3.24
C LEU A 13 4.79 12.76 -2.45
N ALA A 14 3.67 13.07 -1.80
CA ALA A 14 3.57 14.23 -0.91
C ALA A 14 4.51 14.09 0.30
N ALA A 15 4.57 12.91 0.91
CA ALA A 15 5.52 12.62 1.99
C ALA A 15 6.97 12.67 1.49
N LEU A 16 7.25 12.14 0.29
CA LEU A 16 8.58 12.19 -0.32
C LEU A 16 9.02 13.63 -0.65
N THR A 17 8.08 14.50 -1.00
CA THR A 17 8.37 15.94 -1.20
C THR A 17 8.83 16.60 0.09
N ALA A 18 8.23 16.22 1.23
CA ALA A 18 8.61 16.74 2.55
C ALA A 18 9.86 16.06 3.13
N TYR A 19 10.05 14.78 2.85
CA TYR A 19 11.11 13.91 3.41
C TYR A 19 11.79 13.11 2.27
N PRO A 20 12.57 13.78 1.40
CA PRO A 20 13.11 13.14 0.20
C PRO A 20 14.07 11.97 0.49
N GLU A 21 14.66 11.93 1.68
CA GLU A 21 15.50 10.83 2.14
C GLU A 21 14.76 9.49 2.29
N LEU A 22 13.43 9.52 2.39
CA LEU A 22 12.60 8.30 2.47
C LEU A 22 12.44 7.60 1.10
N GLY A 23 12.75 8.28 0.00
CA GLY A 23 12.65 7.74 -1.34
C GLY A 23 13.91 7.03 -1.83
N CYS A 24 13.77 6.28 -2.93
CA CYS A 24 14.87 5.53 -3.53
C CYS A 24 15.92 6.42 -4.18
N THR A 25 15.50 7.54 -4.77
CA THR A 25 16.39 8.47 -5.51
C THR A 25 16.92 9.61 -4.64
N GLY A 26 16.32 9.85 -3.46
CA GLY A 26 16.69 10.96 -2.58
C GLY A 26 16.21 12.32 -3.06
N GLY A 27 15.33 12.36 -4.07
CA GLY A 27 14.72 13.58 -4.60
C GLY A 27 15.63 14.40 -5.54
N PRO A 28 15.27 15.64 -5.83
CA PRO A 28 14.06 16.32 -5.33
C PRO A 28 12.76 15.69 -5.87
N TYR A 29 11.70 15.78 -5.09
CA TYR A 29 10.36 15.36 -5.50
C TYR A 29 9.41 16.55 -5.47
N GLU A 30 8.36 16.49 -6.30
CA GLU A 30 7.28 17.48 -6.34
C GLU A 30 5.96 16.77 -6.05
N VAL A 31 5.03 17.48 -5.41
CA VAL A 31 3.68 16.94 -5.15
C VAL A 31 3.01 16.61 -6.49
N TRP A 32 2.38 15.44 -6.56
CA TRP A 32 1.68 15.00 -7.76
C TRP A 32 0.46 15.87 -8.00
N GLY A 33 0.39 16.50 -9.15
CA GLY A 33 -0.68 17.44 -9.53
C GLY A 33 -1.62 16.94 -10.62
N ASP A 34 -1.34 15.77 -11.17
CA ASP A 34 -2.08 15.17 -12.29
C ASP A 34 -2.73 13.84 -11.89
N TRP A 35 -3.61 13.34 -12.73
CA TRP A 35 -4.09 11.95 -12.60
C TRP A 35 -2.99 10.95 -12.91
N GLY A 36 -2.98 9.86 -12.17
CA GLY A 36 -2.07 8.74 -12.43
C GLY A 36 -1.33 8.24 -11.19
N ILE A 37 -0.41 7.31 -11.43
CA ILE A 37 0.37 6.65 -10.41
C ILE A 37 1.83 7.09 -10.57
N SER A 38 2.44 7.59 -9.50
CA SER A 38 3.86 7.94 -9.50
C SER A 38 4.73 6.70 -9.37
N ASP A 39 5.81 6.64 -10.15
CA ASP A 39 6.87 5.65 -9.97
C ASP A 39 7.66 5.83 -8.65
N ASP A 40 7.62 7.03 -8.08
CA ASP A 40 8.33 7.35 -6.84
C ASP A 40 7.52 6.90 -5.62
N VAL A 41 8.02 5.84 -5.01
CA VAL A 41 7.46 5.19 -3.83
C VAL A 41 8.48 5.19 -2.69
N LEU A 42 8.06 4.85 -1.49
CA LEU A 42 8.97 4.75 -0.35
C LEU A 42 10.10 3.73 -0.59
N CYS A 43 11.29 4.07 -0.13
CA CYS A 43 12.45 3.17 -0.16
C CYS A 43 12.41 2.23 1.04
N VAL A 44 11.72 1.12 0.91
CA VAL A 44 11.48 0.15 1.99
C VAL A 44 12.71 -0.69 2.35
N GLY A 45 13.77 -0.58 1.57
CA GLY A 45 15.08 -1.16 1.92
C GLY A 45 15.84 -0.39 3.01
N LYS A 46 15.38 0.81 3.38
CA LYS A 46 15.98 1.63 4.45
C LYS A 46 15.23 1.41 5.76
N GLU A 47 15.95 1.08 6.82
CA GLU A 47 15.36 0.95 8.15
C GLU A 47 14.77 2.28 8.68
N SER A 48 15.36 3.42 8.30
CA SER A 48 14.83 4.74 8.62
C SER A 48 13.44 4.98 8.03
N THR A 49 13.16 4.46 6.83
CA THR A 49 11.84 4.54 6.21
C THR A 49 10.83 3.67 6.96
N MET A 50 11.20 2.45 7.32
CA MET A 50 10.34 1.56 8.08
C MET A 50 10.02 2.15 9.46
N LYS A 51 11.02 2.73 10.12
CA LYS A 51 10.84 3.43 11.40
C LYS A 51 9.92 4.64 11.28
N PHE A 52 10.04 5.43 10.21
CA PHE A 52 9.14 6.55 9.93
C PHE A 52 7.68 6.07 9.80
N LEU A 53 7.43 4.97 9.09
CA LEU A 53 6.09 4.40 8.96
C LEU A 53 5.52 3.95 10.33
N GLU A 54 6.34 3.29 11.15
CA GLU A 54 5.96 2.90 12.50
C GLU A 54 5.62 4.10 13.38
N ASP A 55 6.38 5.19 13.28
CA ASP A 55 6.15 6.42 14.05
C ASP A 55 4.84 7.10 13.63
N VAL A 56 4.56 7.18 12.31
CA VAL A 56 3.29 7.71 11.79
C VAL A 56 2.11 6.85 12.26
N LEU A 57 2.22 5.52 12.11
CA LEU A 57 1.16 4.61 12.54
C LEU A 57 0.96 4.62 14.06
N ALA A 58 2.01 4.84 14.85
CA ALA A 58 1.90 5.00 16.30
C ALA A 58 1.01 6.20 16.66
N GLU A 59 1.25 7.36 16.05
CA GLU A 59 0.44 8.57 16.26
C GLU A 59 -1.01 8.36 15.79
N VAL A 60 -1.20 7.74 14.63
CA VAL A 60 -2.55 7.39 14.14
C VAL A 60 -3.29 6.49 15.11
N CYS A 61 -2.63 5.49 15.71
CA CYS A 61 -3.23 4.60 16.70
C CYS A 61 -3.67 5.33 17.99
N GLU A 62 -2.96 6.38 18.38
CA GLU A 62 -3.32 7.22 19.53
C GLU A 62 -4.50 8.15 19.23
N LEU A 63 -4.54 8.72 18.01
CA LEU A 63 -5.58 9.67 17.60
C LEU A 63 -6.92 9.00 17.28
N PHE A 64 -6.90 7.78 16.76
CA PHE A 64 -8.10 7.08 16.30
C PHE A 64 -8.45 5.87 17.17
N PRO A 65 -9.65 5.86 17.77
CA PRO A 65 -10.09 4.75 18.63
C PRO A 65 -10.49 3.50 17.85
N SER A 66 -10.46 3.52 16.51
CA SER A 66 -10.79 2.38 15.67
C SER A 66 -9.95 1.16 16.02
N GLU A 67 -10.55 -0.02 15.98
CA GLU A 67 -9.86 -1.30 16.05
C GLU A 67 -9.01 -1.55 14.80
N TYR A 68 -9.38 -0.93 13.67
CA TYR A 68 -8.75 -1.11 12.37
C TYR A 68 -7.98 0.13 11.94
N VAL A 69 -6.87 -0.10 11.25
CA VAL A 69 -6.10 0.91 10.50
C VAL A 69 -5.88 0.38 9.08
N HIS A 70 -6.22 1.19 8.08
CA HIS A 70 -6.01 0.86 6.68
C HIS A 70 -4.65 1.40 6.25
N ILE A 71 -3.85 0.56 5.59
CA ILE A 71 -2.50 0.94 5.14
C ILE A 71 -2.40 1.14 3.62
N GLY A 72 -3.51 1.13 2.89
CA GLY A 72 -3.49 1.16 1.43
C GLY A 72 -2.89 -0.10 0.83
N GLY A 73 -1.76 0.02 0.20
CA GLY A 73 -1.00 -1.07 -0.42
C GLY A 73 -1.26 -1.23 -1.91
N ASP A 74 -2.14 -0.40 -2.46
CA ASP A 74 -2.50 -0.39 -3.86
C ASP A 74 -1.46 0.33 -4.73
N GLU A 75 -1.48 -0.03 -6.02
CA GLU A 75 -0.82 0.68 -7.10
C GLU A 75 0.63 1.11 -6.80
N CYS A 76 1.39 0.22 -6.17
CA CYS A 76 2.80 0.47 -5.84
C CYS A 76 3.72 -0.03 -6.96
N PRO A 77 4.25 0.85 -7.85
CA PRO A 77 5.18 0.44 -8.89
C PRO A 77 6.51 -0.07 -8.30
N LYS A 78 7.06 -1.09 -8.92
CA LYS A 78 8.31 -1.74 -8.46
C LYS A 78 9.55 -1.17 -9.12
N VAL A 79 9.40 -0.36 -10.17
CA VAL A 79 10.49 0.11 -11.05
C VAL A 79 11.61 0.85 -10.32
N ARG A 80 11.30 1.54 -9.21
CA ARG A 80 12.33 2.18 -8.38
C ARG A 80 13.07 1.15 -7.54
N TRP A 81 12.38 0.16 -6.98
CA TRP A 81 12.97 -0.87 -6.15
C TRP A 81 13.93 -1.77 -6.92
N GLU A 82 13.60 -2.12 -8.17
CA GLU A 82 14.45 -2.90 -9.07
C GLU A 82 15.86 -2.31 -9.22
N LYS A 83 15.97 -0.99 -9.15
CA LYS A 83 17.23 -0.25 -9.35
C LYS A 83 17.84 0.32 -8.06
N CYS A 84 17.09 0.25 -6.95
CA CYS A 84 17.51 0.83 -5.69
C CYS A 84 18.47 -0.11 -4.94
N PRO A 85 19.72 0.29 -4.65
CA PRO A 85 20.67 -0.57 -3.96
C PRO A 85 20.22 -0.96 -2.55
N HIS A 86 19.44 -0.12 -1.86
CA HIS A 86 18.89 -0.43 -0.54
C HIS A 86 17.80 -1.49 -0.62
N CYS A 87 16.87 -1.37 -1.58
CA CYS A 87 15.79 -2.36 -1.77
C CYS A 87 16.37 -3.70 -2.23
N GLN A 88 17.32 -3.69 -3.17
CA GLN A 88 18.00 -4.91 -3.63
C GLN A 88 18.83 -5.57 -2.52
N ALA A 89 19.46 -4.79 -1.67
CA ALA A 89 20.16 -5.33 -0.49
C ALA A 89 19.19 -5.99 0.50
N LYS A 90 18.01 -5.39 0.72
CA LYS A 90 16.95 -5.95 1.59
C LYS A 90 16.37 -7.22 1.00
N ILE A 91 16.08 -7.26 -0.31
CA ILE A 91 15.64 -8.47 -1.04
C ILE A 91 16.65 -9.60 -0.82
N LYS A 92 17.93 -9.33 -0.97
CA LYS A 92 18.99 -10.31 -0.75
C LYS A 92 19.08 -10.75 0.72
N GLU A 93 18.98 -9.82 1.66
CA GLU A 93 18.99 -10.09 3.11
C GLU A 93 17.85 -11.03 3.50
N LEU A 94 16.65 -10.80 2.97
CA LEU A 94 15.45 -11.60 3.24
C LEU A 94 15.40 -12.89 2.41
N GLY A 95 16.31 -13.06 1.44
CA GLY A 95 16.32 -14.22 0.53
C GLY A 95 15.14 -14.28 -0.44
N LEU A 96 14.50 -13.12 -0.72
CA LEU A 96 13.36 -13.05 -1.63
C LEU A 96 13.80 -13.35 -3.06
N LYS A 97 12.93 -14.01 -3.82
CA LYS A 97 13.20 -14.44 -5.20
C LYS A 97 11.93 -14.35 -6.03
N ASP A 98 12.13 -14.16 -7.32
CA ASP A 98 11.07 -14.33 -8.30
C ASP A 98 10.55 -15.77 -8.29
N ASP A 99 9.27 -15.91 -8.54
CA ASP A 99 8.64 -17.18 -8.87
C ASP A 99 7.83 -17.07 -10.18
N ASP A 100 6.97 -18.05 -10.46
CA ASP A 100 6.18 -18.11 -11.69
C ASP A 100 5.08 -17.00 -11.74
N HIS A 101 4.81 -16.29 -10.64
CA HIS A 101 3.71 -15.34 -10.52
C HIS A 101 4.17 -13.94 -10.14
N PHE A 102 5.17 -13.83 -9.24
CA PHE A 102 5.56 -12.56 -8.63
C PHE A 102 7.08 -12.37 -8.62
N SER A 103 7.52 -11.12 -8.74
CA SER A 103 8.93 -10.78 -8.59
C SER A 103 9.32 -10.63 -7.12
N ALA A 104 10.63 -10.63 -6.86
CA ALA A 104 11.18 -10.39 -5.52
C ALA A 104 10.72 -9.05 -4.92
N GLU A 105 10.44 -8.05 -5.77
CA GLU A 105 9.91 -6.75 -5.33
C GLU A 105 8.45 -6.85 -4.84
N HIS A 106 7.63 -7.74 -5.40
CA HIS A 106 6.29 -8.01 -4.84
C HIS A 106 6.43 -8.62 -3.45
N TYR A 107 7.32 -9.58 -3.25
CA TYR A 107 7.62 -10.14 -1.93
C TYR A 107 8.23 -9.12 -0.96
N LEU A 108 8.97 -8.14 -1.48
CA LEU A 108 9.43 -7.01 -0.66
C LEU A 108 8.24 -6.15 -0.17
N GLN A 109 7.20 -5.98 -0.96
CA GLN A 109 5.97 -5.32 -0.49
C GLN A 109 5.25 -6.18 0.56
N CYS A 110 5.20 -7.50 0.40
CA CYS A 110 4.66 -8.40 1.43
C CYS A 110 5.40 -8.25 2.77
N TYR A 111 6.73 -8.12 2.73
CA TYR A 111 7.52 -7.84 3.93
C TYR A 111 7.09 -6.54 4.61
N VAL A 112 6.84 -5.47 3.84
CA VAL A 112 6.33 -4.20 4.40
C VAL A 112 4.98 -4.40 5.07
N THR A 113 4.05 -5.03 4.38
CA THR A 113 2.69 -5.31 4.89
C THR A 113 2.75 -6.14 6.18
N SER A 114 3.54 -7.20 6.21
CA SER A 114 3.70 -8.04 7.39
C SER A 114 4.30 -7.28 8.57
N ARG A 115 5.32 -6.45 8.32
CA ARG A 115 5.93 -5.64 9.37
C ARG A 115 4.96 -4.60 9.95
N MET A 116 4.14 -3.97 9.09
CA MET A 116 3.12 -3.02 9.54
C MET A 116 1.99 -3.74 10.29
N GLU A 117 1.62 -4.95 9.87
CA GLU A 117 0.64 -5.77 10.59
C GLU A 117 1.13 -6.13 11.99
N GLU A 118 2.35 -6.64 12.12
CA GLU A 118 2.98 -6.93 13.41
C GLU A 118 3.03 -5.70 14.31
N PHE A 119 3.42 -4.54 13.74
CA PHE A 119 3.46 -3.28 14.48
C PHE A 119 2.05 -2.88 14.98
N LEU A 120 1.04 -2.89 14.10
CA LEU A 120 -0.35 -2.55 14.46
C LEU A 120 -0.91 -3.54 15.50
N ALA A 121 -0.62 -4.83 15.37
CA ALA A 121 -1.00 -5.86 16.33
C ALA A 121 -0.39 -5.57 17.72
N SER A 122 0.86 -5.10 17.79
CA SER A 122 1.49 -4.68 19.04
C SER A 122 0.79 -3.50 19.74
N LYS A 123 0.03 -2.71 18.95
CA LYS A 123 -0.82 -1.61 19.42
C LYS A 123 -2.27 -2.03 19.67
N GLY A 124 -2.58 -3.32 19.53
CA GLY A 124 -3.95 -3.84 19.67
C GLY A 124 -4.87 -3.46 18.51
N LYS A 125 -4.31 -3.16 17.34
CA LYS A 125 -5.03 -2.80 16.11
C LYS A 125 -4.94 -3.92 15.09
N LYS A 126 -5.86 -3.90 14.12
CA LYS A 126 -5.92 -4.81 12.98
C LYS A 126 -5.64 -4.05 11.69
N LEU A 127 -4.90 -4.68 10.79
CA LEU A 127 -4.58 -4.11 9.49
C LEU A 127 -5.71 -4.37 8.48
N ILE A 128 -6.05 -3.35 7.71
CA ILE A 128 -6.77 -3.48 6.43
C ILE A 128 -5.82 -3.04 5.32
N GLY A 129 -5.86 -3.69 4.17
CA GLY A 129 -5.20 -3.24 2.94
C GLY A 129 -6.05 -3.52 1.72
N TRP A 130 -5.78 -2.79 0.64
CA TRP A 130 -6.39 -3.06 -0.65
C TRP A 130 -6.01 -4.44 -1.16
N ASP A 131 -6.74 -4.98 -2.14
CA ASP A 131 -6.56 -6.38 -2.57
C ASP A 131 -5.21 -6.70 -3.23
N GLU A 132 -4.35 -5.71 -3.47
CA GLU A 132 -2.94 -5.89 -3.83
C GLU A 132 -2.12 -6.57 -2.73
N ILE A 133 -2.53 -6.50 -1.47
CA ILE A 133 -1.85 -7.24 -0.39
C ILE A 133 -1.96 -8.76 -0.53
N LEU A 134 -2.80 -9.24 -1.47
CA LEU A 134 -2.88 -10.66 -1.87
C LEU A 134 -1.77 -11.08 -2.84
N GLU A 135 -1.01 -10.13 -3.38
CA GLU A 135 0.06 -10.39 -4.36
C GLU A 135 1.32 -10.89 -3.66
N GLY A 136 1.48 -12.19 -3.55
CA GLY A 136 2.55 -12.86 -2.83
C GLY A 136 2.05 -13.49 -1.53
N GLU A 137 2.69 -13.19 -0.41
CA GLU A 137 2.31 -13.70 0.92
C GLU A 137 1.48 -12.68 1.68
N VAL A 138 0.30 -13.08 2.10
CA VAL A 138 -0.61 -12.21 2.88
C VAL A 138 -0.25 -12.27 4.36
N ALA A 139 -0.16 -11.11 5.01
CA ALA A 139 0.01 -11.04 6.46
C ALA A 139 -1.16 -11.78 7.18
N PRO A 140 -0.88 -12.64 8.16
CA PRO A 140 -1.82 -13.69 8.60
C PRO A 140 -3.14 -13.19 9.17
N ASN A 141 -3.19 -11.97 9.73
CA ASN A 141 -4.42 -11.41 10.32
C ASN A 141 -4.94 -10.19 9.55
N ALA A 142 -4.41 -9.93 8.35
CA ALA A 142 -4.85 -8.81 7.54
C ALA A 142 -6.29 -9.01 7.03
N THR A 143 -7.06 -7.94 7.03
CA THR A 143 -8.36 -7.84 6.35
C THR A 143 -8.14 -7.26 4.95
N VAL A 144 -8.72 -7.86 3.94
CA VAL A 144 -8.56 -7.44 2.54
C VAL A 144 -9.74 -6.60 2.10
N MET A 145 -9.49 -5.39 1.61
CA MET A 145 -10.50 -4.55 0.96
C MET A 145 -10.40 -4.72 -0.56
N SER A 146 -11.43 -5.35 -1.16
CA SER A 146 -11.43 -5.75 -2.57
C SER A 146 -12.04 -4.65 -3.44
N TRP A 147 -11.21 -3.90 -4.18
CA TRP A 147 -11.64 -2.78 -5.02
C TRP A 147 -11.54 -3.07 -6.52
N ARG A 148 -10.56 -3.87 -6.96
CA ARG A 148 -10.37 -4.22 -8.38
C ARG A 148 -11.45 -5.15 -8.94
N GLY A 149 -12.46 -5.47 -8.15
CA GLY A 149 -13.57 -6.34 -8.47
C GLY A 149 -13.90 -7.28 -7.30
N VAL A 150 -14.60 -8.37 -7.58
CA VAL A 150 -15.00 -9.34 -6.54
C VAL A 150 -13.98 -10.45 -6.33
N ALA A 151 -13.02 -10.62 -7.25
CA ALA A 151 -12.10 -11.74 -7.24
C ALA A 151 -11.16 -11.72 -6.03
N GLY A 152 -10.62 -10.55 -5.66
CA GLY A 152 -9.76 -10.37 -4.50
C GLY A 152 -10.45 -10.77 -3.20
N GLY A 153 -11.68 -10.30 -2.98
CA GLY A 153 -12.45 -10.68 -1.79
C GLY A 153 -12.75 -12.18 -1.72
N LEU A 154 -13.08 -12.81 -2.85
CA LEU A 154 -13.27 -14.26 -2.91
C LEU A 154 -11.98 -15.02 -2.62
N GLN A 155 -10.85 -14.54 -3.12
CA GLN A 155 -9.54 -15.11 -2.83
C GLN A 155 -9.21 -14.99 -1.34
N ALA A 156 -9.37 -13.80 -0.76
CA ALA A 156 -9.13 -13.55 0.66
C ALA A 156 -9.90 -14.53 1.56
N VAL A 157 -11.21 -14.66 1.32
CA VAL A 157 -12.06 -15.60 2.10
C VAL A 157 -11.62 -17.04 1.93
N ARG A 158 -11.21 -17.48 0.73
CA ARG A 158 -10.68 -18.84 0.51
C ARG A 158 -9.38 -19.09 1.26
N MET A 159 -8.59 -18.04 1.49
CA MET A 159 -7.35 -18.09 2.27
C MET A 159 -7.60 -17.96 3.78
N GLY A 160 -8.85 -17.71 4.21
CA GLY A 160 -9.23 -17.59 5.62
C GLY A 160 -9.16 -16.18 6.18
N HIS A 161 -9.02 -15.15 5.32
CA HIS A 161 -9.01 -13.75 5.71
C HIS A 161 -10.42 -13.14 5.70
N ASP A 162 -10.64 -12.15 6.54
CA ASP A 162 -11.79 -11.27 6.43
C ASP A 162 -11.69 -10.42 5.16
N ALA A 163 -12.83 -10.13 4.53
CA ALA A 163 -12.87 -9.31 3.32
C ALA A 163 -13.93 -8.21 3.42
N ILE A 164 -13.58 -7.02 2.94
CA ILE A 164 -14.49 -5.90 2.74
C ILE A 164 -14.67 -5.72 1.23
N MET A 165 -15.92 -5.72 0.77
CA MET A 165 -16.24 -5.68 -0.67
C MET A 165 -16.56 -4.24 -1.09
N THR A 166 -15.67 -3.66 -1.87
CA THR A 166 -15.80 -2.32 -2.46
C THR A 166 -15.48 -2.30 -3.97
N PRO A 167 -16.00 -3.27 -4.77
CA PRO A 167 -15.64 -3.35 -6.19
C PRO A 167 -15.95 -2.02 -6.89
N ASN A 168 -14.96 -1.47 -7.58
CA ASN A 168 -15.03 -0.15 -8.20
C ASN A 168 -16.23 0.01 -9.13
N THR A 169 -16.58 -1.01 -9.90
CA THR A 169 -17.73 -0.99 -10.83
C THR A 169 -19.09 -0.76 -10.15
N PHE A 170 -19.19 -0.97 -8.82
CA PHE A 170 -20.44 -0.84 -8.07
C PHE A 170 -20.40 0.23 -6.98
N PHE A 171 -19.23 0.53 -6.44
CA PHE A 171 -19.09 1.39 -5.28
C PHE A 171 -18.40 2.73 -5.57
N TYR A 172 -17.64 2.83 -6.66
CA TYR A 172 -17.01 4.09 -7.04
C TYR A 172 -17.99 4.99 -7.76
N LEU A 173 -18.05 6.26 -7.36
CA LEU A 173 -18.97 7.28 -7.88
C LEU A 173 -18.24 8.32 -8.74
N ASP A 174 -17.05 7.99 -9.21
CA ASP A 174 -16.13 8.83 -9.96
C ASP A 174 -16.19 8.59 -11.48
N TYR A 175 -17.20 7.87 -11.97
CA TYR A 175 -17.39 7.63 -13.38
C TYR A 175 -18.18 8.76 -14.05
N TYR A 176 -17.89 8.98 -15.33
CA TYR A 176 -18.71 9.85 -16.15
C TYR A 176 -20.19 9.44 -16.12
N GLN A 177 -21.07 10.43 -15.95
CA GLN A 177 -22.50 10.19 -15.82
C GLN A 177 -23.22 10.14 -17.19
N SER A 178 -22.55 10.58 -18.26
CA SER A 178 -23.07 10.59 -19.63
C SER A 178 -22.03 10.10 -20.64
N LEU A 179 -22.47 9.99 -21.90
CA LEU A 179 -21.57 9.68 -23.02
C LEU A 179 -20.83 10.92 -23.54
N ASP A 180 -21.26 12.11 -23.14
CA ASP A 180 -20.65 13.39 -23.50
C ASP A 180 -19.55 13.77 -22.50
N LYS A 181 -18.46 13.03 -22.55
CA LYS A 181 -17.33 13.17 -21.63
C LYS A 181 -16.60 14.51 -21.76
N GLU A 182 -16.75 15.21 -22.90
CA GLU A 182 -16.09 16.49 -23.15
C GLU A 182 -16.69 17.64 -22.33
N ASN A 183 -17.96 17.51 -21.94
CA ASN A 183 -18.69 18.53 -21.19
C ASN A 183 -18.92 18.15 -19.72
N GLU A 184 -18.42 17.00 -19.28
CA GLU A 184 -18.44 16.64 -17.87
C GLU A 184 -17.13 17.00 -17.16
N PRO A 185 -17.16 17.31 -15.85
CA PRO A 185 -15.97 17.41 -15.05
C PRO A 185 -15.17 16.11 -15.13
N LEU A 186 -13.85 16.19 -14.98
CA LEU A 186 -13.02 15.00 -14.82
C LEU A 186 -13.49 14.21 -13.60
N ALA A 187 -13.73 12.94 -13.83
CA ALA A 187 -14.08 11.99 -12.76
C ALA A 187 -12.82 11.55 -12.02
#